data_96762b7f85ba125063ecf56ebd7d418d
#
_entry.id   96762b7f85ba125063ecf56ebd7d418d
#
_cell.length_a   1.000
_cell.length_b   1.000
_cell.length_c   1.000
_cell.angle_alpha   90.00
_cell.angle_beta   90.00
_cell.angle_gamma   90.00
#
_symmetry.space_group_name_H-M   'P 1'
#
loop_
_entity.id
_entity.type
_entity.pdbx_description
1 polymer ?
#
loop_
_entity_poly.entity_id
_entity_poly.type
_entity_poly.pdbx_seq_one_letter_code
_entity_poly.pdbx_strand_id
1 'polypeptide(L)'
;MKRLFSLLAVLLLIFAQSIQAFPIQDDMEMMEQDSVQTTDVVEMEEPVMEEPVEEEQLNFHQELKKRFIEGGPGFMGIVLLCLILGLAIAIERIIYLNLSTTTDSSKLTSDVEAAMKSGGVNAAKEVCRNTPGPVASIFYQGLDRSSEGIESAEKAVIAYGGVQMGQLEKNVSWISLFIALAPMLGFMGTVIGMIQAFDKIEAAGDMQPSLVAGGIKVALLTTVFGLIVAIILQIFYNYIIAKIDSIVNDMENASIDLMDILVNNKK
;
A
#
# COMPACT_ATOMS: atom_id res chain seq x y z
N MET A 1 15.48 0.94 -7.32
CA MET A 1 14.35 0.32 -8.02
C MET A 1 14.66 -1.10 -8.52
N LYS A 2 15.71 -1.35 -9.34
CA LYS A 2 16.02 -2.73 -9.82
C LYS A 2 16.21 -3.75 -8.70
N ARG A 3 16.85 -3.38 -7.58
CA ARG A 3 17.05 -4.27 -6.42
C ARG A 3 15.75 -4.54 -5.62
N LEU A 4 14.84 -3.58 -5.55
CA LEU A 4 13.54 -3.75 -4.90
C LEU A 4 12.63 -4.67 -5.73
N PHE A 5 12.61 -4.49 -7.07
CA PHE A 5 11.92 -5.39 -7.98
C PHE A 5 12.49 -6.81 -7.96
N SER A 6 13.81 -6.96 -7.84
CA SER A 6 14.46 -8.25 -7.70
C SER A 6 14.10 -8.94 -6.39
N LEU A 7 14.08 -8.21 -5.25
CA LEU A 7 13.64 -8.73 -3.96
C LEU A 7 12.15 -9.12 -3.98
N LEU A 8 11.32 -8.30 -4.63
CA LEU A 8 9.90 -8.57 -4.79
C LEU A 8 9.64 -9.80 -5.67
N ALA A 9 10.39 -9.95 -6.78
CA ALA A 9 10.32 -11.13 -7.64
C ALA A 9 10.75 -12.40 -6.91
N VAL A 10 11.77 -12.33 -6.06
CA VAL A 10 12.21 -13.45 -5.21
C VAL A 10 11.15 -13.79 -4.17
N LEU A 11 10.52 -12.78 -3.54
CA LEU A 11 9.44 -12.99 -2.58
C LEU A 11 8.21 -13.62 -3.23
N LEU A 12 7.87 -13.21 -4.47
CA LEU A 12 6.81 -13.80 -5.29
C LEU A 12 7.11 -15.25 -5.68
N LEU A 13 8.36 -15.57 -6.02
CA LEU A 13 8.79 -16.94 -6.31
C LEU A 13 8.73 -17.84 -5.08
N ILE A 14 9.14 -17.35 -3.91
CA ILE A 14 9.03 -18.08 -2.65
C ILE A 14 7.56 -18.33 -2.29
N PHE A 15 6.67 -17.34 -2.51
CA PHE A 15 5.24 -17.48 -2.25
C PHE A 15 4.55 -18.43 -3.22
N ALA A 16 4.95 -18.43 -4.51
CA ALA A 16 4.43 -19.36 -5.51
C ALA A 16 4.82 -20.82 -5.21
N GLN A 17 6.00 -21.06 -4.64
CA GLN A 17 6.42 -22.39 -4.19
C GLN A 17 5.66 -22.86 -2.94
N SER A 18 5.22 -21.94 -2.08
CA SER A 18 4.42 -22.26 -0.89
C SER A 18 3.00 -22.72 -1.24
N ILE A 19 2.46 -22.34 -2.39
CA ILE A 19 1.13 -22.73 -2.86
C ILE A 19 1.13 -24.18 -3.38
N GLN A 20 2.26 -24.69 -3.90
CA GLN A 20 2.37 -26.05 -4.40
C GLN A 20 2.64 -27.10 -3.31
N ALA A 21 2.87 -26.70 -2.07
CA ALA A 21 3.19 -27.60 -0.97
C ALA A 21 1.97 -28.03 -0.13
N PHE A 22 0.74 -27.72 -0.55
CA PHE A 22 -0.46 -28.26 0.09
C PHE A 22 -0.94 -29.47 -0.72
N PRO A 23 -0.77 -30.70 -0.22
CA PRO A 23 -1.46 -31.84 -0.80
C PRO A 23 -2.96 -31.63 -0.62
N ILE A 24 -3.70 -31.67 -1.72
CA ILE A 24 -5.15 -31.90 -1.70
C ILE A 24 -5.29 -33.33 -1.18
N GLN A 25 -5.55 -33.46 0.11
CA GLN A 25 -6.01 -34.74 0.64
C GLN A 25 -7.48 -34.86 0.24
N ASP A 26 -7.72 -35.72 -0.72
CA ASP A 26 -9.02 -36.32 -1.02
C ASP A 26 -9.48 -37.11 0.22
N ASP A 27 -10.20 -36.46 1.13
CA ASP A 27 -11.03 -37.16 2.12
C ASP A 27 -12.35 -37.54 1.48
N MET A 28 -12.27 -38.42 0.47
CA MET A 28 -13.39 -39.10 -0.13
C MET A 28 -13.16 -40.64 -0.06
N GLU A 29 -13.11 -41.15 1.15
CA GLU A 29 -13.33 -42.59 1.42
C GLU A 29 -13.62 -42.75 2.91
N MET A 30 -14.88 -42.84 3.24
CA MET A 30 -15.49 -43.73 4.23
C MET A 30 -16.95 -43.33 4.54
N MET A 31 -17.85 -43.65 3.66
CA MET A 31 -19.23 -43.92 4.02
C MET A 31 -19.77 -44.99 3.06
N GLU A 32 -19.34 -46.20 3.30
CA GLU A 32 -20.11 -47.36 2.80
C GLU A 32 -20.15 -48.41 3.90
N GLN A 33 -21.38 -48.87 4.14
CA GLN A 33 -21.80 -49.99 4.99
C GLN A 33 -22.02 -49.70 6.49
N ASP A 34 -23.26 -49.44 6.89
CA ASP A 34 -24.03 -50.56 7.50
C ASP A 34 -25.54 -50.31 7.38
N SER A 35 -26.20 -51.29 6.79
CA SER A 35 -27.63 -51.38 6.66
C SER A 35 -28.19 -52.32 7.72
N VAL A 36 -29.36 -51.93 8.29
CA VAL A 36 -30.42 -52.85 8.81
C VAL A 36 -30.21 -53.41 10.22
N GLN A 37 -30.93 -52.89 11.19
CA GLN A 37 -32.02 -53.68 11.84
C GLN A 37 -32.82 -52.88 12.87
N THR A 38 -34.10 -53.03 12.67
CA THR A 38 -35.30 -52.77 13.46
C THR A 38 -35.25 -52.96 14.98
N THR A 39 -36.11 -52.18 15.61
CA THR A 39 -37.07 -52.37 16.70
C THR A 39 -36.79 -51.71 18.02
N ASP A 40 -37.75 -50.82 18.34
CA ASP A 40 -38.37 -50.54 19.62
C ASP A 40 -37.44 -50.34 20.87
N VAL A 41 -37.44 -49.15 21.43
CA VAL A 41 -38.00 -48.82 22.73
C VAL A 41 -37.91 -47.31 22.92
N VAL A 42 -39.07 -46.67 23.17
CA VAL A 42 -39.16 -45.29 23.66
C VAL A 42 -38.63 -45.22 25.08
N GLU A 43 -37.44 -44.70 25.26
CA GLU A 43 -36.96 -44.27 26.57
C GLU A 43 -36.63 -42.78 26.50
N MET A 44 -37.36 -41.97 27.27
CA MET A 44 -37.13 -40.55 27.41
C MET A 44 -35.77 -40.38 28.11
N GLU A 45 -34.74 -40.07 27.35
CA GLU A 45 -33.50 -39.53 27.93
C GLU A 45 -33.69 -38.06 28.15
N GLU A 46 -33.37 -37.63 29.36
CA GLU A 46 -33.26 -36.25 29.83
C GLU A 46 -32.34 -35.45 28.91
N PRO A 47 -32.55 -34.13 28.77
CA PRO A 47 -31.65 -33.31 27.96
C PRO A 47 -30.25 -33.32 28.56
N VAL A 48 -29.33 -33.98 27.92
CA VAL A 48 -27.90 -33.85 28.18
C VAL A 48 -27.58 -32.37 28.00
N MET A 49 -27.31 -31.68 29.09
CA MET A 49 -26.65 -30.37 29.03
C MET A 49 -25.32 -30.61 28.30
N GLU A 50 -25.25 -30.21 27.07
CA GLU A 50 -23.96 -30.02 26.41
C GLU A 50 -23.16 -29.03 27.27
N GLU A 51 -22.09 -29.51 27.86
CA GLU A 51 -21.10 -28.66 28.53
C GLU A 51 -20.68 -27.60 27.50
N PRO A 52 -20.57 -26.31 27.90
CA PRO A 52 -20.10 -25.27 26.99
C PRO A 52 -18.73 -25.70 26.50
N VAL A 53 -18.64 -26.00 25.23
CA VAL A 53 -17.36 -26.17 24.53
C VAL A 53 -16.59 -24.89 24.82
N GLU A 54 -15.56 -24.95 25.67
CA GLU A 54 -14.62 -23.88 25.89
C GLU A 54 -14.09 -23.52 24.49
N GLU A 55 -14.61 -22.45 23.91
CA GLU A 55 -14.01 -21.83 22.73
C GLU A 55 -12.59 -21.42 23.16
N GLU A 56 -11.59 -22.24 22.81
CA GLU A 56 -10.20 -21.85 22.93
C GLU A 56 -10.09 -20.44 22.35
N GLN A 57 -9.77 -19.47 23.19
CA GLN A 57 -9.54 -18.09 22.75
C GLN A 57 -8.33 -18.10 21.81
N LEU A 58 -8.61 -18.34 20.53
CA LEU A 58 -7.62 -18.30 19.48
C LEU A 58 -6.93 -16.95 19.52
N ASN A 59 -5.61 -16.95 19.63
CA ASN A 59 -4.83 -15.72 19.51
C ASN A 59 -5.20 -15.00 18.21
N PHE A 60 -5.27 -13.67 18.23
CA PHE A 60 -5.65 -12.85 17.08
C PHE A 60 -5.01 -13.30 15.75
N HIS A 61 -3.72 -13.70 15.79
CA HIS A 61 -3.02 -14.24 14.63
C HIS A 61 -3.57 -15.57 14.13
N GLN A 62 -4.00 -16.45 15.04
CA GLN A 62 -4.58 -17.74 14.69
C GLN A 62 -5.97 -17.56 14.07
N GLU A 63 -6.76 -16.63 14.60
CA GLU A 63 -8.05 -16.31 14.05
C GLU A 63 -7.93 -15.67 12.66
N LEU A 64 -7.02 -14.72 12.50
CA LEU A 64 -6.74 -14.10 11.20
C LEU A 64 -6.32 -15.14 10.15
N LYS A 65 -5.41 -16.06 10.53
CA LYS A 65 -4.98 -17.16 9.67
C LYS A 65 -6.14 -18.09 9.30
N LYS A 66 -6.99 -18.45 10.27
CA LYS A 66 -8.18 -19.27 10.06
C LYS A 66 -9.13 -18.60 9.07
N ARG A 67 -9.44 -17.32 9.26
CA ARG A 67 -10.30 -16.54 8.35
C ARG A 67 -9.70 -16.40 6.95
N PHE A 68 -8.38 -16.25 6.86
CA PHE A 68 -7.68 -16.20 5.58
C PHE A 68 -7.81 -17.54 4.81
N ILE A 69 -7.66 -18.66 5.48
CA ILE A 69 -7.82 -19.99 4.87
C ILE A 69 -9.28 -20.21 4.49
N GLU A 70 -10.23 -19.86 5.36
CA GLU A 70 -11.67 -19.97 5.10
C GLU A 70 -12.14 -19.11 3.90
N GLY A 71 -11.51 -17.96 3.66
CA GLY A 71 -11.80 -17.06 2.53
C GLY A 71 -11.29 -17.54 1.16
N GLY A 72 -10.64 -18.71 1.11
CA GLY A 72 -10.05 -19.26 -0.12
C GLY A 72 -8.62 -18.73 -0.35
N PRO A 73 -7.58 -19.51 -0.01
CA PRO A 73 -6.19 -19.01 0.08
C PRO A 73 -5.64 -18.50 -1.26
N GLY A 74 -6.08 -19.07 -2.38
CA GLY A 74 -5.66 -18.62 -3.71
C GLY A 74 -6.12 -17.20 -4.04
N PHE A 75 -7.40 -16.91 -3.77
CA PHE A 75 -7.98 -15.59 -4.03
C PHE A 75 -7.52 -14.56 -3.00
N MET A 76 -7.50 -14.92 -1.73
CA MET A 76 -7.01 -14.09 -0.63
C MET A 76 -5.52 -13.73 -0.82
N GLY A 77 -4.74 -14.62 -1.45
CA GLY A 77 -3.34 -14.37 -1.81
C GLY A 77 -3.17 -13.20 -2.77
N ILE A 78 -4.07 -13.02 -3.73
CA ILE A 78 -4.04 -11.89 -4.68
C ILE A 78 -4.30 -10.57 -3.93
N VAL A 79 -5.26 -10.55 -3.00
CA VAL A 79 -5.57 -9.37 -2.18
C VAL A 79 -4.39 -9.03 -1.26
N LEU A 80 -3.76 -10.04 -0.66
CA LEU A 80 -2.55 -9.87 0.15
C LEU A 80 -1.38 -9.34 -0.68
N LEU A 81 -1.24 -9.78 -1.92
CA LEU A 81 -0.21 -9.28 -2.84
C LEU A 81 -0.40 -7.78 -3.12
N CYS A 82 -1.63 -7.30 -3.30
CA CYS A 82 -1.92 -5.88 -3.42
C CYS A 82 -1.47 -5.10 -2.18
N LEU A 83 -1.67 -5.64 -0.97
CA LEU A 83 -1.20 -5.02 0.27
C LEU A 83 0.32 -4.93 0.31
N ILE A 84 1.02 -6.04 0.02
CA ILE A 84 2.49 -6.09 0.05
C ILE A 84 3.10 -5.11 -0.95
N LEU A 85 2.58 -5.08 -2.19
CA LEU A 85 3.05 -4.18 -3.23
C LEU A 85 2.77 -2.71 -2.87
N GLY A 86 1.56 -2.41 -2.42
CA GLY A 86 1.16 -1.08 -2.01
C GLY A 86 2.00 -0.56 -0.84
N LEU A 87 2.22 -1.37 0.20
CA LEU A 87 3.06 -1.02 1.34
C LEU A 87 4.55 -0.87 0.95
N ALA A 88 5.07 -1.72 0.08
CA ALA A 88 6.46 -1.62 -0.38
C ALA A 88 6.73 -0.27 -1.07
N ILE A 89 5.79 0.17 -1.93
CA ILE A 89 5.89 1.48 -2.59
C ILE A 89 5.67 2.61 -1.59
N ALA A 90 4.72 2.47 -0.67
CA ALA A 90 4.44 3.50 0.34
C ALA A 90 5.66 3.73 1.25
N ILE A 91 6.29 2.67 1.75
CA ILE A 91 7.49 2.75 2.59
C ILE A 91 8.66 3.37 1.80
N GLU A 92 8.88 2.96 0.55
CA GLU A 92 9.91 3.56 -0.31
C GLU A 92 9.69 5.06 -0.47
N ARG A 93 8.44 5.49 -0.70
CA ARG A 93 8.10 6.92 -0.84
C ARG A 93 8.29 7.70 0.45
N ILE A 94 7.85 7.15 1.58
CA ILE A 94 8.02 7.80 2.88
C ILE A 94 9.51 8.03 3.20
N ILE A 95 10.35 7.02 2.97
CA ILE A 95 11.80 7.14 3.17
C ILE A 95 12.38 8.22 2.24
N TYR A 96 12.01 8.20 0.96
CA TYR A 96 12.49 9.19 -0.01
C TYR A 96 12.10 10.62 0.37
N LEU A 97 10.83 10.85 0.73
CA LEU A 97 10.32 12.16 1.12
C LEU A 97 10.97 12.69 2.41
N ASN A 98 11.19 11.82 3.40
CA ASN A 98 11.88 12.22 4.63
C ASN A 98 13.33 12.57 4.37
N LEU A 99 14.04 11.86 3.50
CA LEU A 99 15.41 12.21 3.11
C LEU A 99 15.44 13.53 2.32
N SER A 100 14.43 13.81 1.52
CA SER A 100 14.32 15.05 0.75
C SER A 100 14.09 16.30 1.62
N THR A 101 13.53 16.13 2.83
CA THR A 101 13.27 17.20 3.80
C THR A 101 14.35 17.34 4.87
N THR A 102 15.49 16.68 4.76
CA THR A 102 16.55 16.72 5.77
C THR A 102 17.20 18.11 5.88
N THR A 103 17.13 18.89 4.80
CA THR A 103 17.72 20.26 4.77
C THR A 103 16.63 21.28 5.10
N ASP A 104 16.88 22.12 6.11
CA ASP A 104 16.05 23.26 6.45
C ASP A 104 16.15 24.32 5.33
N SER A 105 15.03 24.63 4.69
CA SER A 105 14.95 25.63 3.61
C SER A 105 15.36 27.03 4.07
N SER A 106 14.99 27.43 5.29
CA SER A 106 15.33 28.74 5.86
C SER A 106 16.83 28.88 6.09
N LYS A 107 17.48 27.81 6.56
CA LYS A 107 18.93 27.79 6.73
C LYS A 107 19.64 27.86 5.39
N LEU A 108 19.21 27.09 4.42
CA LEU A 108 19.78 27.13 3.07
C LEU A 108 19.65 28.53 2.45
N THR A 109 18.50 29.19 2.58
CA THR A 109 18.27 30.55 2.10
C THR A 109 19.25 31.52 2.72
N SER A 110 19.46 31.43 4.04
CA SER A 110 20.45 32.30 4.77
C SER A 110 21.88 32.02 4.31
N ASP A 111 22.27 30.75 4.14
CA ASP A 111 23.61 30.37 3.69
C ASP A 111 23.89 30.85 2.25
N VAL A 112 22.89 30.77 1.37
CA VAL A 112 22.93 31.25 -0.03
C VAL A 112 23.04 32.77 -0.06
N GLU A 113 22.27 33.49 0.78
CA GLU A 113 22.38 34.97 0.91
C GLU A 113 23.76 35.41 1.39
N ALA A 114 24.31 34.75 2.41
CA ALA A 114 25.65 35.02 2.92
C ALA A 114 26.73 34.74 1.86
N ALA A 115 26.63 33.63 1.15
CA ALA A 115 27.52 33.27 0.05
C ALA A 115 27.44 34.27 -1.10
N MET A 116 26.24 34.74 -1.44
CA MET A 116 26.02 35.76 -2.47
C MET A 116 26.71 37.08 -2.12
N LYS A 117 26.66 37.52 -0.83
CA LYS A 117 27.31 38.74 -0.33
C LYS A 117 28.83 38.62 -0.29
N SER A 118 29.38 37.46 0.00
CA SER A 118 30.82 37.26 0.21
C SER A 118 31.59 36.87 -1.05
N GLY A 119 31.00 36.07 -1.94
CA GLY A 119 31.66 35.50 -3.13
C GLY A 119 30.82 35.52 -4.39
N GLY A 120 29.66 36.18 -4.36
CA GLY A 120 28.76 36.30 -5.51
C GLY A 120 28.07 34.98 -5.93
N VAL A 121 27.53 34.99 -7.14
CA VAL A 121 26.72 33.88 -7.68
C VAL A 121 27.45 32.53 -7.65
N ASN A 122 28.76 32.51 -7.90
CA ASN A 122 29.50 31.23 -7.94
C ASN A 122 29.64 30.61 -6.54
N ALA A 123 29.85 31.40 -5.49
CA ALA A 123 29.87 30.90 -4.12
C ALA A 123 28.49 30.36 -3.70
N ALA A 124 27.42 31.07 -4.04
CA ALA A 124 26.05 30.62 -3.80
C ALA A 124 25.72 29.31 -4.53
N LYS A 125 26.17 29.14 -5.76
CA LYS A 125 26.02 27.87 -6.51
C LYS A 125 26.71 26.68 -5.82
N GLU A 126 27.91 26.91 -5.27
CA GLU A 126 28.64 25.86 -4.53
C GLU A 126 27.91 25.44 -3.27
N VAL A 127 27.30 26.38 -2.53
CA VAL A 127 26.44 26.06 -1.38
C VAL A 127 25.28 25.15 -1.81
N CYS A 128 24.58 25.52 -2.89
CA CYS A 128 23.46 24.72 -3.42
C CYS A 128 23.90 23.34 -3.93
N ARG A 129 25.08 23.25 -4.56
CA ARG A 129 25.62 21.97 -5.07
C ARG A 129 25.94 20.99 -3.93
N ASN A 130 26.41 21.49 -2.81
CA ASN A 130 26.80 20.68 -1.66
C ASN A 130 25.63 20.35 -0.73
N THR A 131 24.46 20.93 -0.96
CA THR A 131 23.26 20.74 -0.16
C THR A 131 22.27 19.82 -0.89
N PRO A 132 21.91 18.66 -0.32
CA PRO A 132 20.91 17.80 -0.91
C PRO A 132 19.50 18.34 -0.71
N GLY A 133 18.61 18.06 -1.66
CA GLY A 133 17.19 18.38 -1.55
C GLY A 133 16.63 19.17 -2.73
N PRO A 134 15.29 19.22 -2.84
CA PRO A 134 14.62 19.85 -3.96
C PRO A 134 14.84 21.38 -3.99
N VAL A 135 14.82 22.05 -2.82
CA VAL A 135 15.03 23.51 -2.70
C VAL A 135 16.41 23.89 -3.21
N ALA A 136 17.47 23.17 -2.78
CA ALA A 136 18.84 23.44 -3.22
C ALA A 136 18.98 23.26 -4.74
N SER A 137 18.32 22.28 -5.30
CA SER A 137 18.31 22.02 -6.75
C SER A 137 17.64 23.13 -7.55
N ILE A 138 16.53 23.68 -7.03
CA ILE A 138 15.81 24.82 -7.62
C ILE A 138 16.69 26.08 -7.53
N PHE A 139 17.28 26.36 -6.37
CA PHE A 139 18.18 27.48 -6.17
C PHE A 139 19.37 27.44 -7.13
N TYR A 140 19.98 26.26 -7.30
CA TYR A 140 21.07 26.09 -8.24
C TYR A 140 20.66 26.49 -9.66
N GLN A 141 19.47 26.05 -10.13
CA GLN A 141 18.98 26.39 -11.46
C GLN A 141 18.67 27.89 -11.63
N GLY A 142 18.06 28.52 -10.61
CA GLY A 142 17.81 29.95 -10.61
C GLY A 142 19.09 30.77 -10.65
N LEU A 143 20.09 30.41 -9.81
CA LEU A 143 21.40 31.04 -9.78
C LEU A 143 22.18 30.84 -11.07
N ASP A 144 22.05 29.68 -11.73
CA ASP A 144 22.71 29.39 -13.00
C ASP A 144 22.23 30.32 -14.13
N ARG A 145 20.94 30.64 -14.13
CA ARG A 145 20.33 31.53 -15.12
C ARG A 145 20.32 33.00 -14.71
N SER A 146 20.78 33.34 -13.52
CA SER A 146 20.77 34.72 -13.02
C SER A 146 21.61 35.70 -13.85
N SER A 147 22.65 35.20 -14.54
CA SER A 147 23.47 35.99 -15.47
C SER A 147 22.70 36.43 -16.72
N GLU A 148 21.65 35.71 -17.12
CA GLU A 148 20.79 36.04 -18.26
C GLU A 148 19.71 37.07 -17.90
N GLY A 149 19.53 37.36 -16.62
CA GLY A 149 18.55 38.30 -16.06
C GLY A 149 17.59 37.65 -15.08
N ILE A 150 16.91 38.48 -14.27
CA ILE A 150 16.01 38.02 -13.21
C ILE A 150 14.82 37.25 -13.79
N GLU A 151 14.26 37.70 -14.90
CA GLU A 151 13.14 37.02 -15.57
C GLU A 151 13.53 35.61 -16.05
N SER A 152 14.77 35.43 -16.55
CA SER A 152 15.28 34.13 -16.97
C SER A 152 15.50 33.21 -15.78
N ALA A 153 15.98 33.74 -14.66
CA ALA A 153 16.14 32.99 -13.41
C ALA A 153 14.78 32.54 -12.86
N GLU A 154 13.78 33.43 -12.83
CA GLU A 154 12.41 33.12 -12.40
C GLU A 154 11.79 31.99 -13.22
N LYS A 155 11.87 32.11 -14.55
CA LYS A 155 11.37 31.06 -15.46
C LYS A 155 12.07 29.72 -15.23
N ALA A 156 13.38 29.73 -14.96
CA ALA A 156 14.13 28.52 -14.66
C ALA A 156 13.71 27.88 -13.32
N VAL A 157 13.51 28.69 -12.28
CA VAL A 157 13.01 28.25 -10.96
C VAL A 157 11.64 27.60 -11.09
N ILE A 158 10.70 28.25 -11.77
CA ILE A 158 9.33 27.71 -11.97
C ILE A 158 9.37 26.40 -12.78
N ALA A 159 10.11 26.39 -13.88
CA ALA A 159 10.19 25.20 -14.74
C ALA A 159 10.83 24.01 -13.99
N TYR A 160 11.90 24.25 -13.23
CA TYR A 160 12.56 23.19 -12.49
C TYR A 160 11.80 22.77 -11.24
N GLY A 161 11.04 23.68 -10.62
CA GLY A 161 10.08 23.39 -9.55
C GLY A 161 9.07 22.32 -9.98
N GLY A 162 8.52 22.47 -11.19
CA GLY A 162 7.63 21.45 -11.76
C GLY A 162 8.30 20.09 -11.97
N VAL A 163 9.58 20.07 -12.37
CA VAL A 163 10.36 18.81 -12.48
C VAL A 163 10.55 18.16 -11.12
N GLN A 164 10.86 18.95 -10.07
CA GLN A 164 11.02 18.44 -8.72
C GLN A 164 9.69 17.89 -8.16
N MET A 165 8.58 18.60 -8.38
CA MET A 165 7.24 18.14 -8.01
C MET A 165 6.93 16.78 -8.63
N GLY A 166 7.16 16.61 -9.94
CA GLY A 166 6.98 15.32 -10.60
C GLY A 166 7.86 14.18 -10.03
N GLN A 167 9.03 14.50 -9.46
CA GLN A 167 9.88 13.53 -8.76
C GLN A 167 9.32 13.18 -7.38
N LEU A 168 8.74 14.13 -6.66
CA LEU A 168 8.09 13.90 -5.37
C LEU A 168 6.83 13.03 -5.52
N GLU A 169 6.05 13.24 -6.55
CA GLU A 169 4.81 12.49 -6.87
C GLU A 169 5.05 11.12 -7.51
N LYS A 170 6.29 10.83 -7.87
CA LYS A 170 6.63 9.58 -8.56
C LYS A 170 6.14 8.36 -7.82
N ASN A 171 5.50 7.42 -8.54
CA ASN A 171 4.95 6.15 -8.04
C ASN A 171 3.77 6.27 -7.06
N VAL A 172 3.31 7.46 -6.69
CA VAL A 172 2.15 7.64 -5.79
C VAL A 172 0.87 7.12 -6.45
N SER A 173 0.73 7.28 -7.77
CA SER A 173 -0.39 6.75 -8.55
C SER A 173 -0.55 5.23 -8.45
N TRP A 174 0.53 4.47 -8.26
CA TRP A 174 0.46 3.02 -8.05
C TRP A 174 -0.16 2.65 -6.70
N ILE A 175 0.09 3.45 -5.66
CA ILE A 175 -0.56 3.24 -4.35
C ILE A 175 -2.06 3.46 -4.50
N SER A 176 -2.47 4.55 -5.17
CA SER A 176 -3.88 4.83 -5.46
C SER A 176 -4.55 3.71 -6.26
N LEU A 177 -3.83 3.12 -7.22
CA LEU A 177 -4.32 1.96 -7.97
C LEU A 177 -4.61 0.77 -7.04
N PHE A 178 -3.70 0.42 -6.13
CA PHE A 178 -3.91 -0.70 -5.21
C PHE A 178 -5.03 -0.45 -4.20
N ILE A 179 -5.23 0.81 -3.78
CA ILE A 179 -6.36 1.22 -2.94
C ILE A 179 -7.70 0.94 -3.65
N ALA A 180 -7.77 1.23 -4.94
CA ALA A 180 -8.98 0.97 -5.73
C ALA A 180 -9.15 -0.52 -6.07
N LEU A 181 -8.07 -1.23 -6.39
CA LEU A 181 -8.11 -2.63 -6.79
C LEU A 181 -8.49 -3.57 -5.63
N ALA A 182 -8.01 -3.32 -4.42
CA ALA A 182 -8.23 -4.23 -3.30
C ALA A 182 -9.74 -4.47 -2.99
N PRO A 183 -10.61 -3.45 -2.90
CA PRO A 183 -12.05 -3.65 -2.75
C PRO A 183 -12.70 -4.29 -3.98
N MET A 184 -12.26 -3.95 -5.19
CA MET A 184 -12.78 -4.55 -6.42
C MET A 184 -12.49 -6.06 -6.46
N LEU A 185 -11.29 -6.46 -6.06
CA LEU A 185 -10.95 -7.87 -5.89
C LEU A 185 -11.82 -8.49 -4.79
N GLY A 186 -11.97 -7.84 -3.64
CA GLY A 186 -12.86 -8.31 -2.58
C GLY A 186 -14.28 -8.56 -3.07
N PHE A 187 -14.85 -7.64 -3.83
CA PHE A 187 -16.17 -7.79 -4.44
C PHE A 187 -16.21 -8.93 -5.48
N MET A 188 -15.18 -9.07 -6.31
CA MET A 188 -15.08 -10.21 -7.25
C MET A 188 -15.07 -11.55 -6.50
N GLY A 189 -14.44 -11.61 -5.32
CA GLY A 189 -14.48 -12.77 -4.45
C GLY A 189 -15.89 -13.15 -3.99
N THR A 190 -16.79 -12.17 -3.78
CA THR A 190 -18.19 -12.47 -3.43
C THR A 190 -18.91 -13.17 -4.58
N VAL A 191 -18.69 -12.69 -5.81
CA VAL A 191 -19.32 -13.29 -6.99
C VAL A 191 -18.84 -14.73 -7.18
N ILE A 192 -17.52 -14.96 -7.10
CA ILE A 192 -16.91 -16.29 -7.24
C ILE A 192 -17.39 -17.22 -6.11
N GLY A 193 -17.42 -16.73 -4.86
CA GLY A 193 -17.88 -17.53 -3.72
C GLY A 193 -19.36 -17.96 -3.85
N MET A 194 -20.22 -17.08 -4.37
CA MET A 194 -21.62 -17.40 -4.62
C MET A 194 -21.79 -18.40 -5.78
N ILE A 195 -21.04 -18.24 -6.89
CA ILE A 195 -21.05 -19.21 -7.99
C ILE A 195 -20.67 -20.60 -7.46
N GLN A 196 -19.58 -20.72 -6.70
CA GLN A 196 -19.16 -21.99 -6.12
C GLN A 196 -20.21 -22.58 -5.16
N ALA A 197 -20.98 -21.75 -4.45
CA ALA A 197 -22.06 -22.23 -3.60
C ALA A 197 -23.19 -22.85 -4.44
N PHE A 198 -23.58 -22.19 -5.54
CA PHE A 198 -24.63 -22.71 -6.44
C PHE A 198 -24.17 -23.95 -7.18
N ASP A 199 -22.92 -24.04 -7.63
CA ASP A 199 -22.36 -25.25 -8.26
C ASP A 199 -22.43 -26.45 -7.31
N LYS A 200 -22.15 -26.25 -6.02
CA LYS A 200 -22.28 -27.32 -5.00
C LYS A 200 -23.73 -27.76 -4.78
N ILE A 201 -24.70 -26.83 -4.80
CA ILE A 201 -26.11 -27.12 -4.66
C ILE A 201 -26.57 -27.92 -5.89
N GLU A 202 -26.16 -27.52 -7.10
CA GLU A 202 -26.49 -28.23 -8.33
C GLU A 202 -25.93 -29.66 -8.32
N ALA A 203 -24.70 -29.84 -7.89
CA ALA A 203 -24.06 -31.16 -7.80
C ALA A 203 -24.71 -32.05 -6.73
N ALA A 204 -25.19 -31.49 -5.61
CA ALA A 204 -25.84 -32.24 -4.53
C ALA A 204 -27.28 -32.61 -4.85
N GLY A 205 -27.93 -31.92 -5.80
CA GLY A 205 -29.34 -32.16 -6.20
C GLY A 205 -30.37 -31.75 -5.14
N ASP A 206 -29.93 -31.26 -3.97
CA ASP A 206 -30.77 -30.78 -2.88
C ASP A 206 -30.15 -29.54 -2.21
N MET A 207 -31.02 -28.62 -1.75
CA MET A 207 -30.59 -27.37 -1.12
C MET A 207 -30.33 -27.60 0.36
N GLN A 208 -29.09 -27.87 0.72
CA GLN A 208 -28.67 -27.92 2.12
C GLN A 208 -28.25 -26.52 2.62
N PRO A 209 -28.86 -26.02 3.71
CA PRO A 209 -28.53 -24.69 4.25
C PRO A 209 -27.04 -24.51 4.59
N SER A 210 -26.34 -25.57 4.98
CA SER A 210 -24.92 -25.57 5.31
C SER A 210 -24.02 -25.28 4.10
N LEU A 211 -24.37 -25.80 2.92
CA LEU A 211 -23.62 -25.57 1.67
C LEU A 211 -23.72 -24.10 1.25
N VAL A 212 -24.93 -23.53 1.34
CA VAL A 212 -25.17 -22.11 1.05
C VAL A 212 -24.40 -21.20 2.03
N ALA A 213 -24.51 -21.49 3.33
CA ALA A 213 -23.85 -20.71 4.37
C ALA A 213 -22.32 -20.70 4.20
N GLY A 214 -21.71 -21.82 3.81
CA GLY A 214 -20.28 -21.90 3.53
C GLY A 214 -19.83 -20.97 2.40
N GLY A 215 -20.54 -20.95 1.27
CA GLY A 215 -20.24 -20.06 0.14
C GLY A 215 -20.43 -18.59 0.47
N ILE A 216 -21.50 -18.24 1.18
CA ILE A 216 -21.75 -16.87 1.65
C ILE A 216 -20.61 -16.41 2.60
N LYS A 217 -20.17 -17.26 3.52
CA LYS A 217 -19.08 -16.97 4.43
C LYS A 217 -17.79 -16.62 3.68
N VAL A 218 -17.40 -17.43 2.70
CA VAL A 218 -16.23 -17.16 1.85
C VAL A 218 -16.38 -15.82 1.15
N ALA A 219 -17.52 -15.55 0.54
CA ALA A 219 -17.83 -14.33 -0.16
C ALA A 219 -17.64 -13.09 0.75
N LEU A 220 -18.25 -13.09 1.93
CA LEU A 220 -18.16 -11.97 2.87
C LEU A 220 -16.73 -11.74 3.40
N LEU A 221 -16.00 -12.83 3.67
CA LEU A 221 -14.62 -12.73 4.13
C LEU A 221 -13.71 -12.03 3.11
N THR A 222 -13.81 -12.38 1.83
CA THR A 222 -12.99 -11.76 0.78
C THR A 222 -13.23 -10.26 0.67
N THR A 223 -14.48 -9.81 0.81
CA THR A 223 -14.81 -8.38 0.80
C THR A 223 -14.23 -7.65 2.00
N VAL A 224 -14.38 -8.19 3.20
CA VAL A 224 -13.83 -7.59 4.43
C VAL A 224 -12.31 -7.43 4.32
N PHE A 225 -11.59 -8.45 3.85
CA PHE A 225 -10.14 -8.36 3.66
C PHE A 225 -9.76 -7.32 2.60
N GLY A 226 -10.48 -7.24 1.48
CA GLY A 226 -10.25 -6.22 0.46
C GLY A 226 -10.40 -4.79 0.99
N LEU A 227 -11.44 -4.56 1.82
CA LEU A 227 -11.67 -3.27 2.47
C LEU A 227 -10.59 -2.92 3.51
N ILE A 228 -10.16 -3.89 4.32
CA ILE A 228 -9.07 -3.69 5.30
C ILE A 228 -7.78 -3.27 4.57
N VAL A 229 -7.43 -3.95 3.47
CA VAL A 229 -6.26 -3.60 2.65
C VAL A 229 -6.36 -2.17 2.13
N ALA A 230 -7.52 -1.79 1.59
CA ALA A 230 -7.73 -0.43 1.08
C ALA A 230 -7.59 0.63 2.18
N ILE A 231 -8.16 0.40 3.36
CA ILE A 231 -8.09 1.32 4.50
C ILE A 231 -6.63 1.53 4.93
N ILE A 232 -5.86 0.44 5.07
CA ILE A 232 -4.45 0.52 5.45
C ILE A 232 -3.66 1.36 4.43
N LEU A 233 -3.79 1.05 3.14
CA LEU A 233 -3.07 1.77 2.09
C LEU A 233 -3.52 3.23 1.98
N GLN A 234 -4.79 3.54 2.21
CA GLN A 234 -5.34 4.89 2.18
C GLN A 234 -4.72 5.79 3.25
N ILE A 235 -4.46 5.25 4.45
CA ILE A 235 -3.80 6.00 5.53
C ILE A 235 -2.38 6.40 5.11
N PHE A 236 -1.61 5.46 4.56
CA PHE A 236 -0.27 5.74 4.06
C PHE A 236 -0.26 6.72 2.88
N TYR A 237 -1.21 6.56 1.97
CA TYR A 237 -1.37 7.45 0.82
C TYR A 237 -1.61 8.91 1.25
N ASN A 238 -2.55 9.13 2.18
CA ASN A 238 -2.86 10.47 2.68
C ASN A 238 -1.66 11.09 3.40
N TYR A 239 -0.89 10.31 4.17
CA TYR A 239 0.35 10.78 4.79
C TYR A 239 1.38 11.22 3.74
N ILE A 240 1.56 10.44 2.66
CA ILE A 240 2.48 10.75 1.57
C ILE A 240 2.07 12.04 0.87
N ILE A 241 0.79 12.21 0.52
CA ILE A 241 0.27 13.43 -0.13
C ILE A 241 0.51 14.65 0.76
N ALA A 242 0.12 14.60 2.03
CA ALA A 242 0.34 15.71 2.95
C ALA A 242 1.82 16.08 3.09
N LYS A 243 2.73 15.09 3.02
CA LYS A 243 4.17 15.34 3.06
C LYS A 243 4.68 15.97 1.77
N ILE A 244 4.17 15.55 0.60
CA ILE A 244 4.50 16.16 -0.69
C ILE A 244 4.05 17.63 -0.69
N ASP A 245 2.82 17.90 -0.30
CA ASP A 245 2.27 19.26 -0.25
C ASP A 245 3.11 20.18 0.66
N SER A 246 3.56 19.66 1.82
CA SER A 246 4.46 20.41 2.70
C SER A 246 5.78 20.76 2.02
N ILE A 247 6.40 19.79 1.30
CA ILE A 247 7.66 20.04 0.58
C ILE A 247 7.47 21.04 -0.56
N VAL A 248 6.36 20.94 -1.28
CA VAL A 248 6.03 21.87 -2.38
C VAL A 248 5.88 23.30 -1.84
N ASN A 249 5.14 23.48 -0.75
CA ASN A 249 5.01 24.78 -0.10
C ASN A 249 6.38 25.36 0.36
N ASP A 250 7.27 24.52 0.90
CA ASP A 250 8.61 24.94 1.28
C ASP A 250 9.44 25.37 0.05
N MET A 251 9.29 24.63 -1.08
CA MET A 251 9.94 24.98 -2.35
C MET A 251 9.43 26.30 -2.92
N GLU A 252 8.13 26.55 -2.87
CA GLU A 252 7.52 27.80 -3.35
C GLU A 252 7.97 29.00 -2.51
N ASN A 253 7.91 28.90 -1.18
CA ASN A 253 8.35 29.95 -0.29
C ASN A 253 9.84 30.27 -0.48
N ALA A 254 10.67 29.25 -0.51
CA ALA A 254 12.11 29.43 -0.74
C ALA A 254 12.41 30.03 -2.14
N SER A 255 11.60 29.71 -3.15
CA SER A 255 11.75 30.30 -4.50
C SER A 255 11.50 31.80 -4.51
N ILE A 256 10.53 32.29 -3.73
CA ILE A 256 10.28 33.73 -3.56
C ILE A 256 11.49 34.39 -2.88
N ASP A 257 11.98 33.80 -1.79
CA ASP A 257 13.15 34.30 -1.07
C ASP A 257 14.39 34.40 -1.99
N LEU A 258 14.60 33.39 -2.85
CA LEU A 258 15.69 33.43 -3.83
C LEU A 258 15.57 34.60 -4.80
N MET A 259 14.34 34.86 -5.30
CA MET A 259 14.11 35.99 -6.22
C MET A 259 14.42 37.33 -5.51
N ASP A 260 14.03 37.49 -4.26
CA ASP A 260 14.33 38.68 -3.48
C ASP A 260 15.85 38.87 -3.28
N ILE A 261 16.57 37.77 -3.00
CA ILE A 261 18.05 37.82 -2.88
C ILE A 261 18.68 38.26 -4.20
N LEU A 262 18.21 37.71 -5.35
CA LEU A 262 18.74 38.09 -6.67
C LEU A 262 18.46 39.54 -7.03
N VAL A 263 17.27 40.06 -6.72
CA VAL A 263 16.91 41.47 -6.94
C VAL A 263 17.76 42.40 -6.11
N ASN A 264 17.94 42.08 -4.82
CA ASN A 264 18.70 42.90 -3.88
C ASN A 264 20.23 42.96 -4.17
N ASN A 265 20.77 41.85 -4.71
CA ASN A 265 22.21 41.79 -5.05
C ASN A 265 22.55 42.29 -6.46
N LYS A 266 21.56 42.66 -7.29
CA LYS A 266 21.77 43.27 -8.61
C LYS A 266 22.00 44.79 -8.57
N LYS A 267 21.77 45.40 -7.40
CA LYS A 267 22.10 46.83 -7.16
C LYS A 267 23.57 46.98 -6.83
#